data_dc27088a157da70abc7cb427fdad4425
#
_entry.id   dc27088a157da70abc7cb427fdad4425
#
_cell.length_a   1.000
_cell.length_b   1.000
_cell.length_c   1.000
_cell.angle_alpha   90.00
_cell.angle_beta   90.00
_cell.angle_gamma   90.00
#
_symmetry.space_group_name_H-M   'P 1'
#
loop_
_entity.id
_entity.type
_entity.pdbx_description
1 polymer ?
#
loop_
_entity_poly.entity_id
_entity_poly.type
_entity_poly.pdbx_seq_one_letter_code
_entity_poly.pdbx_strand_id
1 'polypeptide(L)'
;NNIEKNIKDELDNLAKKVRDFDKKMTKEVFGSKFQIFMTKCVDFFIRVITGIFKFIGSCFGIFAVLLGSIILVVLSTSLLTEGSFMLEVRQLFQYIFEEGVISSSLSTGIILFIGLPMVAVILFGLKLINNTTIHSNYKIGMLCLWFVSWFLLANSGTNIALEFKKEAKNTKVETIDFKSDTLYLSMDDIDRNFDNAFDAKGFKVTLFEEELIGIGMRLNIIKSNGSAINLVKEATAFGKDKETAKRSAEEISFHFALENEDMIFDDFFSIEKQLWRMQELDLTLEIPIGKVIYLDHSMEDLIYDIKNQENMWDYDMLGHYWKMEKEGLTCINCRE
;
A
#
# COMPACT_ATOMS: atom_id res chain seq x y z
N ASN A 1 39.40 2.10 5.16
CA ASN A 1 40.69 2.60 5.66
C ASN A 1 40.76 2.74 7.20
N ASN A 2 39.69 3.16 7.87
CA ASN A 2 39.70 3.21 9.34
C ASN A 2 39.56 1.81 9.98
N ILE A 3 38.79 0.92 9.41
CA ILE A 3 38.60 -0.44 9.92
C ILE A 3 39.87 -1.27 9.74
N GLU A 4 40.50 -1.18 8.55
CA GLU A 4 41.77 -1.88 8.26
C GLU A 4 42.91 -1.32 9.15
N LYS A 5 42.92 -0.02 9.40
CA LYS A 5 43.87 0.63 10.30
C LYS A 5 43.64 0.22 11.78
N ASN A 6 42.36 0.20 12.23
CA ASN A 6 42.02 -0.22 13.59
C ASN A 6 42.33 -1.70 13.83
N ILE A 7 42.03 -2.59 12.86
CA ILE A 7 42.38 -4.01 12.97
C ILE A 7 43.90 -4.20 12.97
N LYS A 8 44.62 -3.43 12.14
CA LYS A 8 46.07 -3.47 12.13
C LYS A 8 46.67 -2.95 13.43
N ASP A 9 46.15 -1.84 13.97
CA ASP A 9 46.59 -1.25 15.23
C ASP A 9 46.26 -2.17 16.42
N GLU A 10 45.12 -2.86 16.44
CA GLU A 10 44.79 -3.88 17.46
C GLU A 10 45.67 -5.13 17.35
N LEU A 11 45.92 -5.60 16.09
CA LEU A 11 46.82 -6.73 15.85
C LEU A 11 48.27 -6.39 16.22
N ASP A 12 48.74 -5.19 15.97
CA ASP A 12 50.05 -4.69 16.38
C ASP A 12 50.13 -4.53 17.92
N ASN A 13 49.03 -4.10 18.55
CA ASN A 13 48.94 -4.06 20.00
C ASN A 13 48.93 -5.48 20.64
N LEU A 14 48.24 -6.44 20.04
CA LEU A 14 48.27 -7.84 20.44
C LEU A 14 49.66 -8.44 20.25
N ALA A 15 50.29 -8.19 19.09
CA ALA A 15 51.65 -8.63 18.82
C ALA A 15 52.67 -8.01 19.79
N LYS A 16 52.44 -6.74 20.20
CA LYS A 16 53.26 -6.08 21.22
C LYS A 16 53.05 -6.67 22.60
N LYS A 17 51.82 -6.94 23.03
CA LYS A 17 51.50 -7.63 24.28
C LYS A 17 52.09 -9.04 24.34
N VAL A 18 52.04 -9.81 23.24
CA VAL A 18 52.66 -11.14 23.14
C VAL A 18 54.16 -11.03 23.22
N ARG A 19 54.81 -10.05 22.57
CA ARG A 19 56.26 -9.79 22.72
C ARG A 19 56.64 -9.34 24.10
N ASP A 20 55.84 -8.53 24.77
CA ASP A 20 56.12 -8.08 26.16
C ASP A 20 55.87 -9.19 27.19
N PHE A 21 54.90 -10.10 26.93
CA PHE A 21 54.69 -11.32 27.71
C PHE A 21 55.88 -12.27 27.57
N ASP A 22 56.38 -12.41 26.34
CA ASP A 22 57.54 -13.25 26.00
C ASP A 22 58.85 -12.70 26.66
N LYS A 23 59.05 -11.40 26.66
CA LYS A 23 60.19 -10.75 27.38
C LYS A 23 60.17 -11.00 28.93
N LYS A 24 59.02 -11.21 29.51
CA LYS A 24 58.89 -11.57 30.94
C LYS A 24 59.13 -13.05 31.23
N MET A 25 58.83 -13.94 30.27
CA MET A 25 59.00 -15.40 30.45
C MET A 25 60.40 -15.91 30.06
N THR A 26 61.19 -15.19 29.29
CA THR A 26 62.41 -15.67 28.67
C THR A 26 63.69 -15.31 29.37
N LYS A 27 63.68 -15.24 30.71
CA LYS A 27 65.00 -15.18 31.37
C LYS A 27 65.63 -16.56 31.67
N GLU A 28 64.95 -17.66 31.45
CA GLU A 28 65.57 -18.93 31.94
C GLU A 28 65.51 -20.22 31.06
N VAL A 29 64.73 -20.43 30.03
CA VAL A 29 64.76 -21.83 29.52
C VAL A 29 64.61 -22.09 28.00
N PHE A 30 64.24 -21.15 27.11
CA PHE A 30 64.09 -21.54 25.70
C PHE A 30 64.85 -20.65 24.71
N GLY A 31 65.72 -21.30 23.93
CA GLY A 31 66.67 -20.67 23.02
C GLY A 31 66.03 -19.85 21.88
N SER A 32 66.82 -18.89 21.36
CA SER A 32 66.46 -17.92 20.33
C SER A 32 65.73 -18.48 19.10
N LYS A 33 65.90 -19.78 18.80
CA LYS A 33 65.24 -20.46 17.67
C LYS A 33 63.71 -20.63 17.88
N PHE A 34 63.25 -20.87 19.11
CA PHE A 34 61.82 -21.01 19.43
C PHE A 34 61.12 -19.65 19.39
N GLN A 35 61.74 -18.58 19.83
CA GLN A 35 61.20 -17.23 19.73
C GLN A 35 61.02 -16.83 18.26
N ILE A 36 62.00 -17.08 17.42
CA ILE A 36 61.92 -16.79 15.97
C ILE A 36 60.78 -17.63 15.31
N PHE A 37 60.61 -18.88 15.71
CA PHE A 37 59.53 -19.73 15.20
C PHE A 37 58.15 -19.20 15.62
N MET A 38 57.94 -18.83 16.91
CA MET A 38 56.68 -18.29 17.40
C MET A 38 56.31 -16.95 16.75
N THR A 39 57.28 -16.05 16.55
CA THR A 39 57.05 -14.79 15.83
C THR A 39 56.67 -15.04 14.37
N LYS A 40 57.29 -15.98 13.68
CA LYS A 40 56.91 -16.34 12.30
C LYS A 40 55.51 -16.95 12.22
N CYS A 41 55.15 -17.79 13.21
CA CYS A 41 53.80 -18.34 13.29
C CYS A 41 52.74 -17.24 13.49
N VAL A 42 52.96 -16.30 14.43
CA VAL A 42 52.06 -15.17 14.67
C VAL A 42 51.94 -14.29 13.43
N ASP A 43 53.05 -13.94 12.79
CA ASP A 43 53.03 -13.15 11.54
C ASP A 43 52.32 -13.90 10.39
N PHE A 44 52.46 -15.23 10.32
CA PHE A 44 51.73 -16.04 9.34
C PHE A 44 50.23 -16.01 9.61
N PHE A 45 49.78 -16.21 10.88
CA PHE A 45 48.35 -16.11 11.23
C PHE A 45 47.79 -14.73 10.96
N ILE A 46 48.50 -13.65 11.27
CA ILE A 46 48.09 -12.28 10.99
C ILE A 46 47.91 -12.08 9.47
N ARG A 47 48.83 -12.55 8.63
CA ARG A 47 48.72 -12.46 7.18
C ARG A 47 47.54 -13.27 6.65
N VAL A 48 47.31 -14.48 7.15
CA VAL A 48 46.18 -15.33 6.74
C VAL A 48 44.86 -14.65 7.13
N ILE A 49 44.71 -14.19 8.37
CA ILE A 49 43.52 -13.51 8.84
C ILE A 49 43.27 -12.23 8.01
N THR A 50 44.29 -11.41 7.81
CA THR A 50 44.16 -10.19 6.99
C THR A 50 43.78 -10.52 5.54
N GLY A 51 44.33 -11.62 4.98
CA GLY A 51 44.00 -12.11 3.64
C GLY A 51 42.54 -12.54 3.54
N ILE A 52 42.02 -13.27 4.54
CA ILE A 52 40.63 -13.69 4.61
C ILE A 52 39.70 -12.48 4.68
N PHE A 53 40.00 -11.49 5.53
CA PHE A 53 39.17 -10.27 5.63
C PHE A 53 39.18 -9.46 4.33
N LYS A 54 40.32 -9.36 3.63
CA LYS A 54 40.38 -8.71 2.30
C LYS A 54 39.57 -9.47 1.26
N PHE A 55 39.64 -10.79 1.26
CA PHE A 55 38.87 -11.62 0.34
C PHE A 55 37.37 -11.48 0.59
N ILE A 56 36.90 -11.60 1.84
CA ILE A 56 35.50 -11.40 2.23
C ILE A 56 35.04 -9.98 1.84
N GLY A 57 35.84 -8.96 2.12
CA GLY A 57 35.55 -7.56 1.77
C GLY A 57 35.43 -7.37 0.24
N SER A 58 36.30 -8.02 -0.54
CA SER A 58 36.22 -7.97 -2.01
C SER A 58 34.98 -8.68 -2.56
N CYS A 59 34.63 -9.85 -2.03
CA CYS A 59 33.39 -10.55 -2.40
C CYS A 59 32.14 -9.71 -2.10
N PHE A 60 32.11 -9.08 -0.92
CA PHE A 60 31.02 -8.18 -0.52
C PHE A 60 30.98 -6.93 -1.41
N GLY A 61 32.12 -6.40 -1.80
CA GLY A 61 32.25 -5.29 -2.74
C GLY A 61 31.69 -5.61 -4.12
N ILE A 62 32.03 -6.79 -4.67
CA ILE A 62 31.48 -7.26 -5.95
C ILE A 62 29.96 -7.41 -5.87
N PHE A 63 29.47 -8.04 -4.81
CA PHE A 63 28.03 -8.19 -4.58
C PHE A 63 27.31 -6.82 -4.52
N ALA A 64 27.86 -5.86 -3.78
CA ALA A 64 27.29 -4.52 -3.67
C ALA A 64 27.26 -3.76 -5.02
N VAL A 65 28.32 -3.88 -5.83
CA VAL A 65 28.37 -3.29 -7.18
C VAL A 65 27.32 -3.93 -8.09
N LEU A 66 27.23 -5.26 -8.11
CA LEU A 66 26.25 -5.97 -8.93
C LEU A 66 24.81 -5.61 -8.51
N LEU A 67 24.50 -5.69 -7.24
CA LEU A 67 23.16 -5.37 -6.72
C LEU A 67 22.78 -3.92 -7.01
N GLY A 68 23.65 -2.97 -6.71
CA GLY A 68 23.41 -1.55 -6.97
C GLY A 68 23.25 -1.25 -8.47
N SER A 69 24.03 -1.90 -9.32
CA SER A 69 23.94 -1.75 -10.78
C SER A 69 22.62 -2.32 -11.32
N ILE A 70 22.19 -3.49 -10.85
CA ILE A 70 20.92 -4.10 -11.25
C ILE A 70 19.76 -3.17 -10.88
N ILE A 71 19.74 -2.65 -9.64
CA ILE A 71 18.69 -1.74 -9.19
C ILE A 71 18.69 -0.45 -10.03
N LEU A 72 19.85 0.14 -10.33
CA LEU A 72 19.94 1.33 -11.19
C LEU A 72 19.47 1.06 -12.62
N VAL A 73 19.82 -0.10 -13.18
CA VAL A 73 19.36 -0.51 -14.52
C VAL A 73 17.83 -0.67 -14.51
N VAL A 74 17.26 -1.39 -13.54
CA VAL A 74 15.82 -1.55 -13.40
C VAL A 74 15.13 -0.18 -13.25
N LEU A 75 15.67 0.70 -12.42
CA LEU A 75 15.13 2.06 -12.24
C LEU A 75 15.19 2.86 -13.56
N SER A 76 16.32 2.80 -14.27
CA SER A 76 16.51 3.52 -15.54
C SER A 76 15.61 2.96 -16.65
N THR A 77 15.50 1.65 -16.76
CA THR A 77 14.61 1.03 -17.75
C THR A 77 13.15 1.29 -17.43
N SER A 78 12.73 1.25 -16.17
CA SER A 78 11.37 1.63 -15.73
C SER A 78 11.01 3.06 -16.10
N LEU A 79 11.99 3.97 -16.16
CA LEU A 79 11.77 5.38 -16.53
C LEU A 79 11.80 5.61 -18.04
N LEU A 80 12.60 4.84 -18.78
CA LEU A 80 12.83 5.03 -20.23
C LEU A 80 11.91 4.17 -21.10
N THR A 81 11.54 3.00 -20.60
CA THR A 81 10.57 2.13 -21.26
C THR A 81 9.27 2.19 -20.45
N GLU A 82 8.15 2.29 -21.10
CA GLU A 82 6.83 2.07 -20.51
C GLU A 82 6.68 0.59 -20.10
N GLY A 83 7.62 0.11 -19.28
CA GLY A 83 7.67 -1.28 -18.82
C GLY A 83 6.40 -1.65 -18.04
N SER A 84 5.92 -2.88 -18.19
CA SER A 84 4.65 -3.38 -17.66
C SER A 84 4.40 -3.06 -16.18
N PHE A 85 5.40 -3.19 -15.33
CA PHE A 85 5.28 -2.86 -13.90
C PHE A 85 5.03 -1.35 -13.65
N MET A 86 5.66 -0.46 -14.45
CA MET A 86 5.40 0.99 -14.35
C MET A 86 4.10 1.39 -15.04
N LEU A 87 3.61 0.63 -16.02
CA LEU A 87 2.30 0.85 -16.62
C LEU A 87 1.19 0.65 -15.59
N GLU A 88 1.21 -0.44 -14.82
CA GLU A 88 0.24 -0.68 -13.76
C GLU A 88 0.29 0.38 -12.66
N VAL A 89 1.49 0.70 -12.16
CA VAL A 89 1.68 1.77 -11.18
C VAL A 89 1.28 3.13 -11.75
N ARG A 90 1.62 3.43 -13.01
CA ARG A 90 1.25 4.68 -13.67
C ARG A 90 -0.25 4.79 -13.90
N GLN A 91 -0.92 3.71 -14.32
CA GLN A 91 -2.38 3.65 -14.45
C GLN A 91 -3.04 3.92 -13.10
N LEU A 92 -2.59 3.25 -12.03
CA LEU A 92 -3.09 3.50 -10.67
C LEU A 92 -2.89 4.96 -10.24
N PHE A 93 -1.73 5.55 -10.56
CA PHE A 93 -1.46 6.96 -10.29
C PHE A 93 -2.32 7.92 -11.13
N GLN A 94 -2.70 7.57 -12.35
CA GLN A 94 -3.60 8.37 -13.20
C GLN A 94 -5.02 8.47 -12.60
N TYR A 95 -5.47 7.42 -11.90
CA TYR A 95 -6.77 7.45 -11.19
C TYR A 95 -6.73 8.17 -9.83
N ILE A 96 -5.55 8.36 -9.26
CA ILE A 96 -5.40 9.12 -8.01
C ILE A 96 -5.15 10.62 -8.30
N PHE A 97 -4.48 10.93 -9.42
CA PHE A 97 -4.05 12.28 -9.75
C PHE A 97 -4.65 12.77 -11.07
N GLU A 98 -5.13 14.00 -11.09
CA GLU A 98 -5.44 14.68 -12.35
C GLU A 98 -4.22 14.68 -13.30
N GLU A 99 -4.44 14.56 -14.60
CA GLU A 99 -3.39 14.65 -15.61
C GLU A 99 -2.55 15.92 -15.39
N GLY A 100 -1.25 15.72 -15.22
CA GLY A 100 -0.27 16.81 -14.96
C GLY A 100 0.09 17.05 -13.49
N VAL A 101 -0.62 16.45 -12.50
CA VAL A 101 -0.31 16.58 -11.06
C VAL A 101 0.77 15.60 -10.62
N ILE A 102 1.09 14.55 -11.37
CA ILE A 102 2.36 13.85 -11.18
C ILE A 102 3.46 14.83 -11.56
N SER A 103 3.72 15.74 -10.64
CA SER A 103 4.66 16.81 -10.88
C SER A 103 6.03 16.19 -11.17
N SER A 104 6.75 16.76 -12.11
CA SER A 104 8.16 16.44 -12.37
C SER A 104 8.97 16.40 -11.07
N SER A 105 8.54 17.12 -10.03
CA SER A 105 9.12 17.12 -8.69
C SER A 105 8.97 15.79 -7.96
N LEU A 106 7.82 15.10 -8.06
CA LEU A 106 7.62 13.78 -7.43
C LEU A 106 8.51 12.73 -8.08
N SER A 107 8.48 12.65 -9.42
CA SER A 107 9.31 11.70 -10.18
C SER A 107 10.81 11.97 -9.92
N THR A 108 11.24 13.22 -9.99
CA THR A 108 12.63 13.61 -9.70
C THR A 108 13.00 13.29 -8.25
N GLY A 109 12.09 13.54 -7.30
CA GLY A 109 12.28 13.22 -5.89
C GLY A 109 12.51 11.72 -5.67
N ILE A 110 11.69 10.86 -6.27
CA ILE A 110 11.82 9.38 -6.18
C ILE A 110 13.14 8.90 -6.77
N ILE A 111 13.49 9.39 -7.98
CA ILE A 111 14.75 9.03 -8.65
C ILE A 111 15.97 9.39 -7.80
N LEU A 112 16.01 10.60 -7.28
CA LEU A 112 17.12 11.05 -6.43
C LEU A 112 17.15 10.29 -5.10
N PHE A 113 15.97 10.05 -4.49
CA PHE A 113 15.85 9.39 -3.19
C PHE A 113 16.36 7.95 -3.22
N ILE A 114 16.04 7.18 -4.26
CA ILE A 114 16.46 5.79 -4.43
C ILE A 114 17.80 5.71 -5.16
N GLY A 115 18.00 6.49 -6.21
CA GLY A 115 19.18 6.40 -7.07
C GLY A 115 20.48 6.81 -6.37
N LEU A 116 20.47 7.90 -5.57
CA LEU A 116 21.70 8.36 -4.91
C LEU A 116 22.25 7.35 -3.88
N PRO A 117 21.45 6.70 -3.01
CA PRO A 117 21.94 5.61 -2.16
C PRO A 117 22.49 4.44 -2.96
N MET A 118 21.88 4.07 -4.10
CA MET A 118 22.38 3.00 -4.95
C MET A 118 23.75 3.33 -5.55
N VAL A 119 23.92 4.57 -6.02
CA VAL A 119 25.26 5.06 -6.45
C VAL A 119 26.25 5.01 -5.29
N ALA A 120 25.85 5.40 -4.07
CA ALA A 120 26.71 5.29 -2.90
C ALA A 120 27.13 3.86 -2.58
N VAL A 121 26.20 2.89 -2.70
CA VAL A 121 26.48 1.45 -2.53
C VAL A 121 27.46 0.94 -3.57
N ILE A 122 27.33 1.32 -4.84
CA ILE A 122 28.28 0.98 -5.91
C ILE A 122 29.67 1.54 -5.60
N LEU A 123 29.74 2.83 -5.26
CA LEU A 123 31.00 3.48 -4.92
C LEU A 123 31.67 2.88 -3.69
N PHE A 124 30.89 2.44 -2.70
CA PHE A 124 31.36 1.71 -1.53
C PHE A 124 31.93 0.34 -1.93
N GLY A 125 31.21 -0.41 -2.79
CA GLY A 125 31.68 -1.69 -3.32
C GLY A 125 33.01 -1.54 -4.09
N LEU A 126 33.12 -0.55 -4.98
CA LEU A 126 34.36 -0.26 -5.71
C LEU A 126 35.52 0.10 -4.76
N LYS A 127 35.23 0.79 -3.66
CA LYS A 127 36.23 1.08 -2.63
C LYS A 127 36.73 -0.19 -1.95
N LEU A 128 35.88 -1.17 -1.70
CA LEU A 128 36.28 -2.45 -1.10
C LEU A 128 37.15 -3.29 -2.03
N ILE A 129 36.90 -3.21 -3.35
CA ILE A 129 37.64 -3.98 -4.36
C ILE A 129 39.00 -3.31 -4.66
N ASN A 130 38.98 -2.04 -5.02
CA ASN A 130 40.15 -1.33 -5.60
C ASN A 130 40.78 -0.28 -4.68
N ASN A 131 40.35 -0.17 -3.42
CA ASN A 131 40.81 0.89 -2.49
C ASN A 131 40.64 2.33 -3.05
N THR A 132 39.69 2.55 -3.98
CA THR A 132 39.45 3.85 -4.57
C THR A 132 38.95 4.83 -3.49
N THR A 133 39.54 6.03 -3.47
CA THR A 133 39.11 7.08 -2.53
C THR A 133 38.32 8.13 -3.31
N ILE A 134 37.05 8.34 -2.87
CA ILE A 134 36.18 9.38 -3.43
C ILE A 134 36.49 10.66 -2.69
N HIS A 135 36.70 11.75 -3.42
CA HIS A 135 36.97 13.08 -2.85
C HIS A 135 35.79 13.52 -1.96
N SER A 136 36.08 14.14 -0.81
CA SER A 136 35.09 14.53 0.18
C SER A 136 33.97 15.42 -0.38
N ASN A 137 34.27 16.29 -1.33
CA ASN A 137 33.31 17.18 -1.96
C ASN A 137 32.18 16.46 -2.68
N TYR A 138 32.45 15.29 -3.34
CA TYR A 138 31.42 14.49 -4.00
C TYR A 138 30.48 13.84 -2.99
N LYS A 139 31.00 13.39 -1.82
CA LYS A 139 30.17 12.80 -0.76
C LYS A 139 29.21 13.83 -0.17
N ILE A 140 29.72 15.05 0.07
CA ILE A 140 28.90 16.15 0.57
C ILE A 140 27.85 16.54 -0.48
N GLY A 141 28.22 16.65 -1.76
CA GLY A 141 27.31 16.96 -2.84
C GLY A 141 26.18 15.92 -2.98
N MET A 142 26.51 14.61 -2.92
CA MET A 142 25.52 13.54 -2.93
C MET A 142 24.57 13.61 -1.72
N LEU A 143 25.11 13.90 -0.54
CA LEU A 143 24.31 14.06 0.67
C LEU A 143 23.35 15.25 0.55
N CYS A 144 23.83 16.39 0.06
CA CYS A 144 22.98 17.57 -0.18
C CYS A 144 21.86 17.27 -1.19
N LEU A 145 22.17 16.60 -2.31
CA LEU A 145 21.17 16.20 -3.29
C LEU A 145 20.15 15.21 -2.71
N TRP A 146 20.59 14.33 -1.83
CA TRP A 146 19.66 13.41 -1.14
C TRP A 146 18.71 14.15 -0.21
N PHE A 147 19.16 15.17 0.51
CA PHE A 147 18.27 16.05 1.29
C PHE A 147 17.31 16.86 0.40
N VAL A 148 17.77 17.29 -0.79
CA VAL A 148 16.88 17.93 -1.77
C VAL A 148 15.78 16.98 -2.20
N SER A 149 16.08 15.69 -2.39
CA SER A 149 15.04 14.70 -2.72
C SER A 149 13.97 14.56 -1.62
N TRP A 150 14.36 14.61 -0.34
CA TRP A 150 13.42 14.64 0.79
C TRP A 150 12.49 15.86 0.71
N PHE A 151 13.01 17.02 0.40
CA PHE A 151 12.21 18.23 0.25
C PHE A 151 11.22 18.12 -0.91
N LEU A 152 11.65 17.59 -2.05
CA LEU A 152 10.79 17.37 -3.21
C LEU A 152 9.66 16.37 -2.88
N LEU A 153 9.99 15.27 -2.22
CA LEU A 153 9.01 14.26 -1.82
C LEU A 153 8.04 14.79 -0.76
N ALA A 154 8.53 15.52 0.24
CA ALA A 154 7.69 16.11 1.27
C ALA A 154 6.70 17.14 0.67
N ASN A 155 7.17 18.01 -0.24
CA ASN A 155 6.30 18.96 -0.93
C ASN A 155 5.25 18.25 -1.78
N SER A 156 5.64 17.24 -2.56
CA SER A 156 4.70 16.46 -3.36
C SER A 156 3.72 15.68 -2.48
N GLY A 157 4.20 15.02 -1.43
CA GLY A 157 3.36 14.31 -0.47
C GLY A 157 2.36 15.21 0.25
N THR A 158 2.75 16.45 0.57
CA THR A 158 1.83 17.44 1.15
C THR A 158 0.72 17.80 0.18
N ASN A 159 1.04 18.03 -1.09
CA ASN A 159 0.03 18.34 -2.12
C ASN A 159 -0.95 17.18 -2.29
N ILE A 160 -0.44 15.94 -2.32
CA ILE A 160 -1.28 14.73 -2.35
C ILE A 160 -2.20 14.67 -1.14
N ALA A 161 -1.66 14.83 0.07
CA ALA A 161 -2.44 14.77 1.30
C ALA A 161 -3.53 15.87 1.35
N LEU A 162 -3.29 17.01 0.72
CA LEU A 162 -4.29 18.07 0.63
C LEU A 162 -5.49 17.68 -0.23
N GLU A 163 -5.33 16.82 -1.26
CA GLU A 163 -6.44 16.32 -2.08
C GLU A 163 -7.43 15.43 -1.29
N PHE A 164 -7.01 14.91 -0.14
CA PHE A 164 -7.82 14.07 0.76
C PHE A 164 -8.14 14.73 2.10
N LYS A 165 -8.05 16.06 2.16
CA LYS A 165 -8.14 16.82 3.42
C LYS A 165 -9.55 16.96 3.97
N LYS A 166 -10.54 17.06 3.11
CA LYS A 166 -11.94 17.33 3.48
C LYS A 166 -12.85 16.24 2.94
N GLU A 167 -13.76 15.81 3.78
CA GLU A 167 -14.83 14.89 3.45
C GLU A 167 -16.11 15.67 3.19
N ALA A 168 -16.90 15.21 2.23
CA ALA A 168 -18.26 15.68 1.99
C ALA A 168 -19.15 14.52 1.54
N LYS A 169 -20.45 14.69 1.81
CA LYS A 169 -21.49 13.74 1.45
C LYS A 169 -22.44 14.36 0.45
N ASN A 170 -22.93 13.51 -0.44
CA ASN A 170 -24.02 13.82 -1.36
C ASN A 170 -25.12 12.79 -1.19
N THR A 171 -26.32 13.22 -0.84
CA THR A 171 -27.47 12.32 -0.63
C THR A 171 -28.48 12.51 -1.77
N LYS A 172 -28.79 11.42 -2.46
CA LYS A 172 -29.85 11.36 -3.47
C LYS A 172 -30.94 10.40 -2.98
N VAL A 173 -32.20 10.80 -3.10
CA VAL A 173 -33.35 9.96 -2.77
C VAL A 173 -34.08 9.62 -4.04
N GLU A 174 -34.24 8.34 -4.27
CA GLU A 174 -34.99 7.81 -5.44
C GLU A 174 -36.23 7.09 -4.93
N THR A 175 -37.40 7.59 -5.32
CA THR A 175 -38.69 6.98 -4.96
C THR A 175 -39.04 5.90 -5.95
N ILE A 176 -39.31 4.73 -5.44
CA ILE A 176 -39.59 3.52 -6.21
C ILE A 176 -41.12 3.35 -6.30
N ASP A 177 -41.68 3.41 -7.52
CA ASP A 177 -43.10 3.12 -7.76
C ASP A 177 -43.31 1.59 -7.75
N PHE A 178 -43.67 1.07 -6.58
CA PHE A 178 -43.83 -0.35 -6.35
C PHE A 178 -45.23 -0.68 -5.83
N LYS A 179 -45.98 -1.47 -6.60
CA LYS A 179 -47.40 -1.74 -6.33
C LYS A 179 -47.65 -3.05 -5.60
N SER A 180 -46.73 -4.01 -5.72
CA SER A 180 -46.86 -5.30 -5.05
C SER A 180 -46.67 -5.19 -3.52
N ASP A 181 -47.13 -6.22 -2.80
CA ASP A 181 -46.95 -6.28 -1.35
C ASP A 181 -45.59 -6.87 -0.94
N THR A 182 -44.95 -7.64 -1.84
CA THR A 182 -43.65 -8.27 -1.60
C THR A 182 -42.63 -7.82 -2.63
N LEU A 183 -41.47 -7.32 -2.16
CA LEU A 183 -40.31 -6.92 -2.96
C LEU A 183 -39.21 -7.93 -2.75
N TYR A 184 -38.71 -8.51 -3.85
CA TYR A 184 -37.58 -9.43 -3.82
C TYR A 184 -36.31 -8.64 -4.04
N LEU A 185 -35.34 -8.77 -3.11
CA LEU A 185 -34.05 -8.10 -3.17
C LEU A 185 -32.99 -9.12 -3.53
N SER A 186 -32.26 -8.88 -4.60
CA SER A 186 -31.12 -9.69 -5.05
C SER A 186 -30.00 -8.80 -5.57
N MET A 187 -28.80 -9.36 -5.64
CA MET A 187 -27.65 -8.73 -6.26
C MET A 187 -27.33 -9.43 -7.57
N ASP A 188 -26.84 -8.69 -8.54
CA ASP A 188 -26.41 -9.25 -9.83
C ASP A 188 -25.25 -10.22 -9.61
N ASP A 189 -25.46 -11.51 -9.91
CA ASP A 189 -24.50 -12.60 -9.70
C ASP A 189 -23.66 -12.83 -10.97
N ILE A 190 -23.12 -11.75 -11.53
CA ILE A 190 -22.13 -11.85 -12.59
C ILE A 190 -20.77 -12.05 -11.89
N ASP A 191 -20.16 -13.23 -12.10
CA ASP A 191 -18.80 -13.55 -11.62
C ASP A 191 -17.76 -12.61 -12.25
N ARG A 192 -17.69 -11.41 -11.73
CA ARG A 192 -16.67 -10.40 -12.09
C ARG A 192 -15.46 -10.62 -11.24
N ASN A 193 -14.36 -11.03 -11.88
CA ASN A 193 -13.09 -11.21 -11.18
C ASN A 193 -12.48 -9.86 -10.82
N PHE A 194 -12.58 -9.48 -9.54
CA PHE A 194 -11.98 -8.26 -8.99
C PHE A 194 -10.66 -8.52 -8.24
N ASP A 195 -9.91 -9.58 -8.58
CA ASP A 195 -8.68 -10.01 -7.89
C ASP A 195 -7.61 -8.91 -7.78
N ASN A 196 -7.62 -7.92 -8.66
CA ASN A 196 -6.66 -6.82 -8.68
C ASN A 196 -7.19 -5.53 -7.99
N ALA A 197 -8.27 -5.63 -7.22
CA ALA A 197 -8.82 -4.47 -6.55
C ALA A 197 -7.89 -3.96 -5.44
N PHE A 198 -7.67 -2.65 -5.41
CA PHE A 198 -6.96 -1.98 -4.32
C PHE A 198 -7.92 -1.81 -3.13
N ASP A 199 -7.60 -2.45 -2.01
CA ASP A 199 -8.39 -2.37 -0.78
C ASP A 199 -7.95 -1.19 0.10
N ALA A 200 -8.87 -0.28 0.36
CA ALA A 200 -8.69 0.82 1.28
C ALA A 200 -9.79 0.79 2.36
N LYS A 201 -9.49 0.25 3.54
CA LYS A 201 -10.39 0.20 4.70
C LYS A 201 -11.72 -0.53 4.46
N GLY A 202 -11.71 -1.59 3.66
CA GLY A 202 -12.89 -2.39 3.35
C GLY A 202 -13.67 -1.93 2.11
N PHE A 203 -13.26 -0.83 1.50
CA PHE A 203 -13.74 -0.41 0.17
C PHE A 203 -12.69 -0.78 -0.86
N LYS A 204 -13.10 -1.54 -1.87
CA LYS A 204 -12.22 -1.96 -2.95
C LYS A 204 -12.47 -1.06 -4.16
N VAL A 205 -11.39 -0.67 -4.81
CA VAL A 205 -11.41 0.10 -6.06
C VAL A 205 -10.61 -0.66 -7.09
N THR A 206 -11.17 -0.83 -8.27
CA THR A 206 -10.52 -1.50 -9.39
C THR A 206 -10.90 -0.87 -10.72
N LEU A 207 -10.26 -1.33 -11.77
CA LEU A 207 -10.62 -1.03 -13.15
C LEU A 207 -11.40 -2.20 -13.73
N PHE A 208 -12.56 -1.90 -14.23
CA PHE A 208 -13.37 -2.83 -14.98
C PHE A 208 -13.76 -2.20 -16.32
N GLU A 209 -13.44 -2.86 -17.43
CA GLU A 209 -13.69 -2.34 -18.80
C GLU A 209 -13.23 -0.89 -19.03
N GLU A 210 -12.05 -0.54 -18.48
CA GLU A 210 -11.46 0.82 -18.52
C GLU A 210 -12.19 1.87 -17.64
N GLU A 211 -13.17 1.46 -16.84
CA GLU A 211 -13.84 2.35 -15.88
C GLU A 211 -13.33 2.13 -14.45
N LEU A 212 -13.24 3.20 -13.68
CA LEU A 212 -12.94 3.13 -12.27
C LEU A 212 -14.21 2.79 -11.51
N ILE A 213 -14.22 1.64 -10.85
CA ILE A 213 -15.35 1.16 -10.06
C ILE A 213 -14.97 0.98 -8.59
N GLY A 214 -15.95 1.18 -7.73
CA GLY A 214 -15.87 0.90 -6.30
C GLY A 214 -16.72 -0.29 -5.91
N ILE A 215 -16.21 -1.11 -5.00
CA ILE A 215 -16.85 -2.33 -4.48
C ILE A 215 -16.93 -2.22 -2.96
N GLY A 216 -17.87 -2.89 -2.35
CA GLY A 216 -18.04 -2.91 -0.88
C GLY A 216 -19.05 -1.86 -0.41
N MET A 217 -20.10 -1.64 -1.18
CA MET A 217 -21.27 -0.88 -0.76
C MET A 217 -21.95 -1.55 0.43
N ARG A 218 -22.71 -0.77 1.17
CA ARG A 218 -23.48 -1.26 2.33
C ARG A 218 -24.94 -0.87 2.18
N LEU A 219 -25.83 -1.85 2.24
CA LEU A 219 -27.27 -1.63 2.26
C LEU A 219 -27.85 -1.82 3.65
N ASN A 220 -28.46 -0.78 4.17
CA ASN A 220 -29.29 -0.84 5.35
C ASN A 220 -30.78 -0.79 4.95
N ILE A 221 -31.66 -1.42 5.72
CA ILE A 221 -33.10 -1.44 5.48
C ILE A 221 -33.80 -0.88 6.71
N ILE A 222 -34.55 0.18 6.51
CA ILE A 222 -35.25 0.87 7.61
C ILE A 222 -36.72 1.11 7.27
N LYS A 223 -37.47 1.46 8.30
CA LYS A 223 -38.87 1.84 8.14
C LYS A 223 -38.99 3.21 7.46
N SER A 224 -39.81 3.30 6.41
CA SER A 224 -40.20 4.55 5.79
C SER A 224 -41.18 5.33 6.68
N ASN A 225 -41.08 6.66 6.65
CA ASN A 225 -42.03 7.56 7.27
C ASN A 225 -43.24 7.83 6.38
N GLY A 226 -43.22 7.40 5.13
CA GLY A 226 -44.25 7.59 4.11
C GLY A 226 -44.86 6.27 3.65
N SER A 227 -45.61 6.35 2.57
CA SER A 227 -46.25 5.19 1.91
C SER A 227 -45.44 4.65 0.73
N ALA A 228 -44.39 5.36 0.31
CA ALA A 228 -43.55 4.99 -0.80
C ALA A 228 -42.27 4.28 -0.31
N ILE A 229 -41.76 3.38 -1.14
CA ILE A 229 -40.40 2.82 -0.98
C ILE A 229 -39.41 3.85 -1.50
N ASN A 230 -38.38 4.17 -0.75
CA ASN A 230 -37.34 5.07 -1.17
C ASN A 230 -35.97 4.35 -1.10
N LEU A 231 -35.14 4.53 -2.10
CA LEU A 231 -33.72 4.21 -2.03
C LEU A 231 -32.94 5.51 -1.81
N VAL A 232 -32.35 5.63 -0.62
CA VAL A 232 -31.46 6.74 -0.26
C VAL A 232 -30.03 6.29 -0.58
N LYS A 233 -29.38 7.03 -1.48
CA LYS A 233 -27.98 6.84 -1.87
C LYS A 233 -27.16 7.93 -1.22
N GLU A 234 -26.34 7.57 -0.22
CA GLU A 234 -25.41 8.49 0.44
C GLU A 234 -23.99 8.22 -0.06
N ALA A 235 -23.53 9.06 -0.97
CA ALA A 235 -22.19 9.03 -1.53
C ALA A 235 -21.27 9.92 -0.69
N THR A 236 -20.13 9.38 -0.25
CA THR A 236 -19.08 10.09 0.48
C THR A 236 -17.82 10.14 -0.37
N ALA A 237 -17.14 11.28 -0.38
CA ALA A 237 -15.83 11.42 -1.04
C ALA A 237 -14.97 12.47 -0.34
N PHE A 238 -13.67 12.45 -0.67
CA PHE A 238 -12.69 13.41 -0.18
C PHE A 238 -12.28 14.41 -1.26
N GLY A 239 -11.73 15.54 -0.84
CA GLY A 239 -11.21 16.59 -1.70
C GLY A 239 -10.36 17.59 -0.92
N LYS A 240 -9.71 18.50 -1.63
CA LYS A 240 -8.92 19.59 -1.03
C LYS A 240 -9.77 20.56 -0.20
N ASP A 241 -11.00 20.72 -0.59
CA ASP A 241 -12.03 21.51 0.10
C ASP A 241 -13.39 20.80 0.01
N LYS A 242 -14.38 21.32 0.75
CA LYS A 242 -15.71 20.70 0.79
C LYS A 242 -16.45 20.71 -0.55
N GLU A 243 -16.21 21.70 -1.39
CA GLU A 243 -16.84 21.81 -2.71
C GLU A 243 -16.30 20.75 -3.65
N THR A 244 -14.96 20.58 -3.70
CA THR A 244 -14.31 19.53 -4.45
C THR A 244 -14.73 18.14 -3.98
N ALA A 245 -14.74 17.92 -2.65
CA ALA A 245 -15.19 16.65 -2.07
C ALA A 245 -16.65 16.33 -2.43
N LYS A 246 -17.54 17.33 -2.37
CA LYS A 246 -18.96 17.16 -2.74
C LYS A 246 -19.11 16.82 -4.20
N ARG A 247 -18.36 17.48 -5.08
CA ARG A 247 -18.35 17.18 -6.53
C ARG A 247 -17.92 15.75 -6.78
N SER A 248 -16.83 15.29 -6.14
CA SER A 248 -16.38 13.90 -6.26
C SER A 248 -17.40 12.87 -5.73
N ALA A 249 -18.20 13.24 -4.74
CA ALA A 249 -19.31 12.39 -4.27
C ALA A 249 -20.51 12.41 -5.26
N GLU A 250 -20.72 13.51 -5.99
CA GLU A 250 -21.77 13.61 -7.02
C GLU A 250 -21.46 12.79 -8.28
N GLU A 251 -20.18 12.49 -8.52
CA GLU A 251 -19.66 11.70 -9.64
C GLU A 251 -19.85 10.18 -9.46
N ILE A 252 -20.33 9.74 -8.29
CA ILE A 252 -20.68 8.35 -8.07
C ILE A 252 -22.00 8.03 -8.78
N SER A 253 -21.96 7.03 -9.64
CA SER A 253 -23.13 6.45 -10.31
C SER A 253 -23.33 5.02 -9.83
N PHE A 254 -24.56 4.71 -9.44
CA PHE A 254 -24.97 3.38 -8.99
C PHE A 254 -26.28 2.99 -9.64
N HIS A 255 -26.33 1.79 -10.18
CA HIS A 255 -27.47 1.26 -10.88
C HIS A 255 -28.11 0.10 -10.12
N PHE A 256 -29.40 -0.03 -10.29
CA PHE A 256 -30.18 -1.18 -9.92
C PHE A 256 -31.30 -1.36 -10.96
N ALA A 257 -31.70 -2.58 -11.20
CA ALA A 257 -32.86 -2.87 -12.05
C ALA A 257 -34.10 -3.13 -11.17
N LEU A 258 -35.26 -2.71 -11.65
CA LEU A 258 -36.56 -3.07 -11.08
C LEU A 258 -37.37 -3.81 -12.16
N GLU A 259 -37.48 -5.13 -11.99
CA GLU A 259 -38.19 -6.01 -12.93
C GLU A 259 -39.38 -6.67 -12.21
N ASN A 260 -40.61 -6.19 -12.48
CA ASN A 260 -41.82 -6.63 -11.79
C ASN A 260 -41.76 -6.46 -10.26
N GLU A 261 -41.42 -7.53 -9.52
CA GLU A 261 -41.30 -7.56 -8.06
C GLU A 261 -39.86 -7.69 -7.59
N ASP A 262 -38.91 -7.83 -8.53
CA ASP A 262 -37.49 -8.03 -8.26
C ASP A 262 -36.74 -6.70 -8.35
N MET A 263 -35.99 -6.37 -7.30
CA MET A 263 -35.04 -5.28 -7.26
C MET A 263 -33.64 -5.87 -7.24
N ILE A 264 -32.93 -5.73 -8.35
CA ILE A 264 -31.61 -6.31 -8.58
C ILE A 264 -30.58 -5.20 -8.47
N PHE A 265 -29.69 -5.31 -7.49
CA PHE A 265 -28.62 -4.36 -7.24
C PHE A 265 -27.36 -4.75 -8.02
N ASP A 266 -26.65 -3.78 -8.58
CA ASP A 266 -25.28 -4.01 -9.07
C ASP A 266 -24.33 -4.28 -7.87
N ASP A 267 -23.30 -5.09 -8.10
CA ASP A 267 -22.26 -5.42 -7.10
C ASP A 267 -21.16 -4.33 -6.99
N PHE A 268 -21.26 -3.25 -7.78
CA PHE A 268 -20.32 -2.13 -7.79
C PHE A 268 -21.03 -0.80 -8.07
N PHE A 269 -20.29 0.29 -7.85
CA PHE A 269 -20.64 1.63 -8.34
C PHE A 269 -19.53 2.17 -9.25
N SER A 270 -19.86 2.98 -10.24
CA SER A 270 -18.89 3.62 -11.13
C SER A 270 -18.55 5.04 -10.69
N ILE A 271 -17.34 5.49 -11.04
CA ILE A 271 -16.82 6.83 -10.76
C ILE A 271 -16.59 7.54 -12.09
N GLU A 272 -17.51 8.44 -12.47
CA GLU A 272 -17.59 9.02 -13.82
C GLU A 272 -16.30 9.72 -14.30
N LYS A 273 -15.61 10.45 -13.43
CA LYS A 273 -14.37 11.15 -13.79
C LYS A 273 -13.10 10.35 -13.59
N GLN A 274 -13.22 9.09 -13.23
CA GLN A 274 -12.10 8.17 -13.06
C GLN A 274 -11.00 8.71 -12.12
N LEU A 275 -11.38 9.53 -11.11
CA LEU A 275 -10.48 10.01 -10.07
C LEU A 275 -10.89 9.44 -8.72
N TRP A 276 -10.03 8.60 -8.18
CA TRP A 276 -10.24 8.05 -6.85
C TRP A 276 -10.03 9.12 -5.77
N ARG A 277 -11.06 9.33 -4.98
CA ARG A 277 -11.10 10.26 -3.84
C ARG A 277 -11.68 9.59 -2.60
N MET A 278 -11.32 8.29 -2.38
CA MET A 278 -11.89 7.46 -1.31
C MET A 278 -13.42 7.50 -1.33
N GLN A 279 -14.00 7.29 -2.52
CA GLN A 279 -15.44 7.27 -2.68
C GLN A 279 -16.02 6.04 -1.98
N GLU A 280 -17.09 6.28 -1.22
CA GLU A 280 -17.87 5.29 -0.51
C GLU A 280 -19.35 5.50 -0.84
N LEU A 281 -20.11 4.43 -0.94
CA LEU A 281 -21.54 4.47 -1.21
C LEU A 281 -22.29 3.64 -0.16
N ASP A 282 -23.08 4.33 0.66
CA ASP A 282 -24.02 3.72 1.57
C ASP A 282 -25.44 3.83 1.01
N LEU A 283 -26.14 2.70 0.98
CA LEU A 283 -27.51 2.58 0.52
C LEU A 283 -28.44 2.39 1.72
N THR A 284 -29.57 3.06 1.70
CA THR A 284 -30.63 2.85 2.69
C THR A 284 -31.94 2.65 1.97
N LEU A 285 -32.55 1.48 2.13
CA LEU A 285 -33.87 1.18 1.58
C LEU A 285 -34.92 1.45 2.66
N GLU A 286 -35.76 2.43 2.41
CA GLU A 286 -36.86 2.81 3.28
C GLU A 286 -38.14 2.08 2.86
N ILE A 287 -38.62 1.16 3.70
CA ILE A 287 -39.78 0.31 3.44
C ILE A 287 -40.99 0.76 4.26
N PRO A 288 -42.17 0.99 3.66
CA PRO A 288 -43.40 1.30 4.37
C PRO A 288 -43.89 0.15 5.27
N ILE A 289 -44.54 0.52 6.39
CA ILE A 289 -45.15 -0.47 7.28
C ILE A 289 -46.15 -1.34 6.50
N GLY A 290 -46.10 -2.65 6.71
CA GLY A 290 -46.97 -3.64 6.10
C GLY A 290 -46.40 -4.29 4.86
N LYS A 291 -45.43 -3.67 4.18
CA LYS A 291 -44.75 -4.30 3.04
C LYS A 291 -43.83 -5.42 3.47
N VAL A 292 -43.64 -6.37 2.60
CA VAL A 292 -42.79 -7.55 2.78
C VAL A 292 -41.57 -7.42 1.85
N ILE A 293 -40.41 -7.83 2.31
CA ILE A 293 -39.22 -8.01 1.48
C ILE A 293 -38.75 -9.48 1.60
N TYR A 294 -38.18 -9.98 0.53
CA TYR A 294 -37.42 -11.22 0.55
C TYR A 294 -35.95 -10.88 0.32
N LEU A 295 -35.07 -11.41 1.16
CA LEU A 295 -33.63 -11.23 1.04
C LEU A 295 -33.01 -12.47 0.39
N ASP A 296 -32.59 -12.35 -0.87
CA ASP A 296 -31.89 -13.42 -1.56
C ASP A 296 -30.49 -13.66 -0.98
N HIS A 297 -29.96 -14.88 -1.13
CA HIS A 297 -28.61 -15.23 -0.66
C HIS A 297 -27.50 -14.41 -1.36
N SER A 298 -27.71 -13.93 -2.57
CA SER A 298 -26.78 -13.05 -3.27
C SER A 298 -26.51 -11.71 -2.57
N MET A 299 -27.37 -11.32 -1.61
CA MET A 299 -27.24 -10.06 -0.87
C MET A 299 -26.21 -10.11 0.27
N GLU A 300 -25.52 -11.22 0.50
CA GLU A 300 -24.60 -11.44 1.63
C GLU A 300 -23.54 -10.33 1.75
N ASP A 301 -22.92 -9.95 0.64
CA ASP A 301 -21.86 -8.93 0.62
C ASP A 301 -22.39 -7.49 0.62
N LEU A 302 -23.68 -7.28 0.40
CA LEU A 302 -24.29 -5.96 0.31
C LEU A 302 -24.98 -5.53 1.61
N ILE A 303 -25.68 -6.43 2.31
CA ILE A 303 -26.41 -6.08 3.54
C ILE A 303 -25.45 -5.83 4.71
N TYR A 304 -25.77 -4.81 5.54
CA TYR A 304 -24.93 -4.45 6.66
C TYR A 304 -25.72 -3.88 7.84
N ASP A 305 -25.60 -4.52 9.00
CA ASP A 305 -26.19 -4.11 10.29
C ASP A 305 -27.71 -3.83 10.22
N ILE A 306 -28.47 -4.73 9.53
CA ILE A 306 -29.91 -4.61 9.37
C ILE A 306 -30.61 -4.94 10.69
N LYS A 307 -31.31 -3.96 11.26
CA LYS A 307 -32.04 -4.13 12.51
C LYS A 307 -33.34 -4.91 12.29
N ASN A 308 -33.49 -6.00 13.01
CA ASN A 308 -34.67 -6.85 12.99
C ASN A 308 -35.12 -7.19 14.42
N GLN A 309 -36.39 -7.60 14.58
CA GLN A 309 -36.97 -7.85 15.91
C GLN A 309 -36.46 -9.16 16.53
N GLU A 310 -36.09 -10.14 15.74
CA GLU A 310 -35.53 -11.42 16.14
C GLU A 310 -34.07 -11.32 16.57
N ASN A 311 -33.40 -10.15 16.33
CA ASN A 311 -32.00 -9.91 16.60
C ASN A 311 -31.08 -10.93 15.90
N MET A 312 -31.45 -11.32 14.68
CA MET A 312 -30.67 -12.20 13.81
C MET A 312 -29.52 -11.42 13.18
N TRP A 313 -28.42 -12.12 12.92
CA TRP A 313 -27.29 -11.57 12.15
C TRP A 313 -27.67 -11.45 10.67
N ASP A 314 -27.05 -10.53 9.95
CA ASP A 314 -27.34 -10.28 8.54
C ASP A 314 -27.30 -11.57 7.70
N TYR A 315 -26.28 -12.42 7.90
CA TYR A 315 -26.16 -13.70 7.22
C TYR A 315 -27.38 -14.62 7.45
N ASP A 316 -27.90 -14.66 8.68
CA ASP A 316 -29.04 -15.48 9.03
C ASP A 316 -30.38 -14.89 8.54
N MET A 317 -30.37 -13.64 8.08
CA MET A 317 -31.54 -12.98 7.49
C MET A 317 -31.80 -13.40 6.04
N LEU A 318 -30.79 -13.95 5.36
CA LEU A 318 -30.87 -14.32 3.95
C LEU A 318 -31.80 -15.55 3.75
N GLY A 319 -32.47 -15.61 2.60
CA GLY A 319 -33.40 -16.67 2.25
C GLY A 319 -34.75 -16.57 2.95
N HIS A 320 -35.00 -15.47 3.68
CA HIS A 320 -36.23 -15.32 4.47
C HIS A 320 -37.05 -14.10 4.03
N TYR A 321 -38.38 -14.18 4.38
CA TYR A 321 -39.33 -13.10 4.17
C TYR A 321 -39.41 -12.23 5.43
N TRP A 322 -39.29 -10.92 5.25
CA TRP A 322 -39.28 -9.93 6.32
C TRP A 322 -40.39 -8.92 6.12
N LYS A 323 -41.26 -8.74 7.09
CA LYS A 323 -42.31 -7.74 7.06
C LYS A 323 -41.89 -6.51 7.83
N MET A 324 -42.04 -5.34 7.24
CA MET A 324 -41.79 -4.09 7.93
C MET A 324 -42.95 -3.78 8.89
N GLU A 325 -42.65 -3.78 10.17
CA GLU A 325 -43.58 -3.42 11.24
C GLU A 325 -43.20 -2.09 11.92
N LYS A 326 -43.99 -1.66 12.93
CA LYS A 326 -43.74 -0.41 13.64
C LYS A 326 -42.34 -0.36 14.27
N GLU A 327 -41.90 -1.50 14.83
CA GLU A 327 -40.67 -1.62 15.60
C GLU A 327 -39.47 -2.07 14.74
N GLY A 328 -39.67 -2.33 13.46
CA GLY A 328 -38.65 -2.80 12.52
C GLY A 328 -39.06 -4.04 11.72
N LEU A 329 -38.11 -4.65 11.08
CA LEU A 329 -38.32 -5.89 10.32
C LEU A 329 -38.63 -7.05 11.26
N THR A 330 -39.66 -7.83 10.91
CA THR A 330 -40.08 -9.05 11.60
C THR A 330 -40.07 -10.22 10.61
N CYS A 331 -39.44 -11.31 10.97
CA CYS A 331 -39.38 -12.48 10.11
C CYS A 331 -40.73 -13.21 10.01
N ILE A 332 -41.13 -13.57 8.81
CA ILE A 332 -42.37 -14.30 8.56
C ILE A 332 -42.16 -15.81 8.66
N ASN A 333 -41.05 -16.35 8.14
CA ASN A 333 -40.79 -17.77 7.96
C ASN A 333 -39.51 -18.28 8.66
N CYS A 334 -38.94 -17.55 9.60
CA CYS A 334 -37.73 -17.96 10.32
C CYS A 334 -37.98 -19.01 11.44
N ARG A 335 -39.21 -19.42 11.66
CA ARG A 335 -39.57 -20.44 12.69
C ARG A 335 -39.78 -21.79 12.03
N GLU A 336 -38.68 -22.50 11.81
CA GLU A 336 -38.75 -23.98 11.70
C GLU A 336 -37.54 -24.61 12.39
#